data_19fd160217b64514067cba0b2d1b5e4e
#
_entry.id   19fd160217b64514067cba0b2d1b5e4e
#
_cell.length_a   1.000
_cell.length_b   1.000
_cell.length_c   1.000
_cell.angle_alpha   90.00
_cell.angle_beta   90.00
_cell.angle_gamma   90.00
#
_symmetry.space_group_name_H-M   'P 1'
#
loop_
_entity.id
_entity.type
_entity.pdbx_description
1 polymer ?
#
loop_
_entity_poly.entity_id
_entity_poly.type
_entity_poly.pdbx_seq_one_letter_code
_entity_poly.pdbx_strand_id
1 'polypeptide(L)'
;MKMINQVVGENLKKIRELSGFTQEEVAKSIGVERSTYSNYEGGIREIPYHVLENVSNLFGCEAFVLFEDSIHADNEIMATAFRISDLEENDLKEIAIFKDIVMS
;
A
#
# COMPACT_ATOMS: atom_id res chain seq x y z
N MET A 1 -19.46 -9.95 7.85
CA MET A 1 -18.98 -8.63 7.41
C MET A 1 -17.75 -8.23 8.24
N LYS A 2 -16.69 -7.80 7.59
CA LYS A 2 -15.47 -7.40 8.29
C LYS A 2 -15.59 -5.98 8.81
N MET A 3 -15.00 -5.73 9.96
CA MET A 3 -14.87 -4.37 10.49
C MET A 3 -13.93 -3.58 9.60
N ILE A 4 -14.15 -2.26 9.53
CA ILE A 4 -13.35 -1.40 8.65
C ILE A 4 -11.85 -1.45 8.99
N ASN A 5 -11.50 -1.54 10.27
CA ASN A 5 -10.09 -1.64 10.66
C ASN A 5 -9.45 -2.92 10.13
N GLN A 6 -10.21 -4.01 10.09
CA GLN A 6 -9.72 -5.27 9.53
C GLN A 6 -9.52 -5.16 8.02
N VAL A 7 -10.45 -4.52 7.32
CA VAL A 7 -10.33 -4.30 5.87
C VAL A 7 -9.08 -3.48 5.56
N VAL A 8 -8.90 -2.37 6.26
CA VAL A 8 -7.73 -1.51 6.06
C VAL A 8 -6.45 -2.27 6.39
N GLY A 9 -6.43 -2.99 7.50
CA GLY A 9 -5.26 -3.75 7.93
C GLY A 9 -4.85 -4.82 6.92
N GLU A 10 -5.82 -5.57 6.40
CA GLU A 10 -5.55 -6.59 5.39
C GLU A 10 -5.01 -5.98 4.10
N ASN A 11 -5.57 -4.85 3.68
CA ASN A 11 -5.11 -4.17 2.48
C ASN A 11 -3.70 -3.60 2.66
N LEU A 12 -3.40 -3.05 3.83
CA LEU A 12 -2.04 -2.61 4.15
C LEU A 12 -1.04 -3.75 4.04
N LYS A 13 -1.39 -4.89 4.62
CA LYS A 13 -0.51 -6.07 4.58
C LYS A 13 -0.29 -6.53 3.15
N LYS A 14 -1.35 -6.60 2.35
CA LYS A 14 -1.26 -7.03 0.96
C LYS A 14 -0.33 -6.13 0.15
N ILE A 15 -0.54 -4.83 0.21
CA ILE A 15 0.28 -3.91 -0.59
C ILE A 15 1.73 -3.89 -0.10
N ARG A 16 1.94 -4.00 1.20
CA ARG A 16 3.28 -4.09 1.76
C ARG A 16 4.02 -5.33 1.26
N GLU A 17 3.39 -6.49 1.39
CA GLU A 17 4.01 -7.76 0.99
C GLU A 17 4.26 -7.82 -0.52
N LEU A 18 3.30 -7.37 -1.32
CA LEU A 18 3.46 -7.33 -2.77
C LEU A 18 4.53 -6.34 -3.21
N SER A 19 4.75 -5.29 -2.42
CA SER A 19 5.79 -4.30 -2.70
C SER A 19 7.17 -4.71 -2.17
N GLY A 20 7.25 -5.80 -1.41
CA GLY A 20 8.52 -6.32 -0.91
C GLY A 20 9.05 -5.63 0.34
N PHE A 21 8.20 -4.93 1.09
CA PHE A 21 8.63 -4.25 2.31
C PHE A 21 8.33 -5.08 3.56
N THR A 22 9.18 -4.92 4.58
CA THR A 22 8.92 -5.46 5.90
C THR A 22 8.06 -4.47 6.69
N GLN A 23 7.43 -4.96 7.77
CA GLN A 23 6.69 -4.08 8.68
C GLN A 23 7.58 -2.97 9.25
N GLU A 24 8.81 -3.33 9.59
CA GLU A 24 9.77 -2.38 10.16
C GLU A 24 10.10 -1.27 9.16
N GLU A 25 10.31 -1.63 7.90
CA GLU A 25 10.61 -0.66 6.85
C GLU A 25 9.48 0.34 6.66
N VAL A 26 8.25 -0.15 6.62
CA VAL A 26 7.08 0.73 6.46
C VAL A 26 6.90 1.59 7.69
N ALA A 27 6.97 1.01 8.88
CA ALA A 27 6.82 1.74 10.13
C ALA A 27 7.82 2.89 10.23
N LYS A 28 9.07 2.61 9.91
CA LYS A 28 10.14 3.61 9.93
C LYS A 28 9.85 4.72 8.91
N SER A 29 9.38 4.36 7.72
CA SER A 29 9.10 5.31 6.65
C SER A 29 7.97 6.28 7.00
N ILE A 30 7.00 5.82 7.77
CA ILE A 30 5.85 6.66 8.15
C ILE A 30 5.93 7.21 9.56
N GLY A 31 7.04 6.96 10.26
CA GLY A 31 7.31 7.56 11.56
C GLY A 31 6.54 6.98 12.73
N VAL A 32 6.21 5.70 12.69
CA VAL A 32 5.52 5.00 13.79
C VAL A 32 6.37 3.83 14.28
N GLU A 33 6.07 3.37 15.51
CA GLU A 33 6.71 2.18 16.04
C GLU A 33 6.26 0.94 15.26
N ARG A 34 7.14 -0.04 15.14
CA ARG A 34 6.79 -1.28 14.44
C ARG A 34 5.59 -1.98 15.06
N SER A 35 5.52 -2.01 16.39
CA SER A 35 4.40 -2.62 17.10
C SER A 35 3.08 -1.91 16.79
N THR A 36 3.10 -0.59 16.71
CA THR A 36 1.93 0.21 16.33
C THR A 36 1.49 -0.13 14.92
N TYR A 37 2.42 -0.16 13.99
CA TYR A 37 2.12 -0.49 12.60
C TYR A 37 1.56 -1.92 12.48
N SER A 38 2.16 -2.87 13.20
CA SER A 38 1.68 -4.26 13.23
C SER A 38 0.22 -4.33 13.70
N ASN A 39 -0.16 -3.51 14.67
CA ASN A 39 -1.54 -3.43 15.14
C ASN A 39 -2.49 -2.85 14.08
N TYR A 40 -2.00 -1.96 13.23
CA TYR A 40 -2.79 -1.47 12.09
C TYR A 40 -3.08 -2.62 11.11
N GLU A 41 -2.07 -3.40 10.77
CA GLU A 41 -2.27 -4.53 9.85
C GLU A 41 -3.17 -5.61 10.44
N GLY A 42 -3.10 -5.80 11.74
CA GLY A 42 -3.94 -6.77 12.44
C GLY A 42 -5.38 -6.34 12.66
N GLY A 43 -5.71 -5.10 12.33
CA GLY A 43 -7.05 -4.57 12.55
C GLY A 43 -7.38 -4.34 14.02
N ILE A 44 -6.36 -4.37 14.89
CA ILE A 44 -6.54 -4.19 16.34
C ILE A 44 -6.67 -2.71 16.69
N ARG A 45 -6.04 -1.86 15.89
CA ARG A 45 -6.00 -0.42 16.14
C ARG A 45 -6.39 0.34 14.89
N GLU A 46 -7.22 1.37 15.07
CA GLU A 46 -7.60 2.26 13.98
C GLU A 46 -6.41 3.10 13.54
N ILE A 47 -6.20 3.18 12.24
CA ILE A 47 -5.13 3.99 11.69
C ILE A 47 -5.58 5.46 11.64
N PRO A 48 -4.82 6.40 12.23
CA PRO A 48 -5.16 7.81 12.12
C PRO A 48 -5.05 8.30 10.67
N TYR A 49 -5.86 9.30 10.34
CA TYR A 49 -5.91 9.81 8.95
C TYR A 49 -4.55 10.27 8.43
N HIS A 50 -3.78 10.99 9.24
CA HIS A 50 -2.47 11.47 8.80
C HIS A 50 -1.48 10.33 8.54
N VAL A 51 -1.61 9.23 9.30
CA VAL A 51 -0.78 8.04 9.06
C VAL A 51 -1.22 7.36 7.78
N LEU A 52 -2.54 7.28 7.56
CA LEU A 52 -3.10 6.70 6.34
C LEU A 52 -2.63 7.47 5.10
N GLU A 53 -2.60 8.80 5.17
CA GLU A 53 -2.05 9.62 4.09
C GLU A 53 -0.59 9.30 3.83
N ASN A 54 0.21 9.19 4.89
CA ASN A 54 1.63 8.88 4.76
C ASN A 54 1.85 7.51 4.10
N VAL A 55 1.06 6.52 4.49
CA VAL A 55 1.13 5.19 3.88
C VAL A 55 0.71 5.25 2.42
N SER A 56 -0.36 5.96 2.12
CA SER A 56 -0.85 6.10 0.75
C SER A 56 0.20 6.76 -0.14
N ASN A 57 0.86 7.80 0.38
CA ASN A 57 1.95 8.47 -0.34
C ASN A 57 3.14 7.54 -0.55
N LEU A 58 3.48 6.75 0.46
CA LEU A 58 4.60 5.81 0.37
C LEU A 58 4.36 4.80 -0.75
N PHE A 59 3.16 4.25 -0.84
CA PHE A 59 2.82 3.24 -1.84
C PHE A 59 2.32 3.83 -3.16
N GLY A 60 2.07 5.12 -3.21
CA GLY A 60 1.61 5.78 -4.43
C GLY A 60 0.18 5.41 -4.82
N CYS A 61 -0.67 5.14 -3.84
CA CYS A 61 -2.08 4.84 -4.09
C CYS A 61 -2.97 5.85 -3.41
N GLU A 62 -4.23 5.88 -3.83
CA GLU A 62 -5.24 6.70 -3.17
C GLU A 62 -5.66 6.04 -1.86
N ALA A 63 -5.92 6.84 -0.84
CA ALA A 63 -6.29 6.32 0.48
C ALA A 63 -7.55 5.46 0.42
N PHE A 64 -8.52 5.80 -0.45
CA PHE A 64 -9.77 5.05 -0.54
C PHE A 64 -9.57 3.59 -0.96
N VAL A 65 -8.49 3.27 -1.66
CA VAL A 65 -8.18 1.90 -2.08
C VAL A 65 -8.06 0.99 -0.87
N LEU A 66 -7.52 1.51 0.23
CA LEU A 66 -7.31 0.73 1.44
C LEU A 66 -8.61 0.40 2.17
N PHE A 67 -9.69 1.09 1.83
CA PHE A 67 -11.01 0.84 2.44
C PHE A 67 -11.87 -0.12 1.63
N GLU A 68 -11.46 -0.52 0.44
CA GLU A 68 -12.24 -1.39 -0.41
C GLU A 68 -12.04 -2.87 -0.06
N ASP A 69 -13.14 -3.60 0.07
CA ASP A 69 -13.11 -5.03 0.37
C ASP A 69 -13.70 -5.80 -0.81
N SER A 70 -12.95 -5.83 -1.92
CA SER A 70 -13.44 -6.41 -3.15
C SER A 70 -12.29 -6.82 -4.08
N ILE A 71 -12.62 -7.57 -5.13
CA ILE A 71 -11.69 -7.91 -6.20
C ILE A 71 -11.08 -6.64 -6.82
N HIS A 72 -11.86 -5.57 -6.86
CA HIS A 72 -11.42 -4.30 -7.41
C HIS A 72 -10.26 -3.70 -6.60
N ALA A 73 -10.36 -3.78 -5.27
CA ALA A 73 -9.28 -3.33 -4.40
C ALA A 73 -8.00 -4.15 -4.63
N ASP A 74 -8.14 -5.47 -4.75
CA ASP A 74 -6.99 -6.35 -4.99
C ASP A 74 -6.29 -5.99 -6.30
N ASN A 75 -7.04 -5.69 -7.36
CA ASN A 75 -6.47 -5.28 -8.64
C ASN A 75 -5.71 -3.98 -8.53
N GLU A 76 -6.24 -3.00 -7.81
CA GLU A 76 -5.57 -1.71 -7.60
C GLU A 76 -4.30 -1.86 -6.77
N ILE A 77 -4.36 -2.71 -5.75
CA ILE A 77 -3.21 -2.98 -4.89
C ILE A 77 -2.11 -3.65 -5.71
N MET A 78 -2.45 -4.63 -6.52
CA MET A 78 -1.48 -5.31 -7.37
C MET A 78 -0.86 -4.37 -8.40
N ALA A 79 -1.67 -3.51 -9.01
CA ALA A 79 -1.16 -2.53 -9.96
C ALA A 79 -0.20 -1.55 -9.29
N THR A 80 -0.52 -1.11 -8.08
CA THR A 80 0.34 -0.22 -7.31
C THR A 80 1.66 -0.88 -6.96
N ALA A 81 1.61 -2.12 -6.46
CA ALA A 81 2.81 -2.88 -6.10
C ALA A 81 3.69 -3.13 -7.32
N PHE A 82 3.06 -3.44 -8.45
CA PHE A 82 3.79 -3.66 -9.70
C PHE A 82 4.54 -2.39 -10.13
N ARG A 83 3.91 -1.23 -10.01
CA ARG A 83 4.56 0.04 -10.35
C ARG A 83 5.75 0.32 -9.44
N ILE A 84 5.65 0.02 -8.15
CA ILE A 84 6.73 0.21 -7.19
C ILE A 84 7.91 -0.70 -7.55
N SER A 85 7.65 -1.98 -7.79
CA SER A 85 8.68 -2.93 -8.17
C SER A 85 9.39 -2.51 -9.46
N ASP A 86 8.61 -2.02 -10.41
CA ASP A 86 9.12 -1.56 -11.69
C ASP A 86 10.08 -0.37 -11.51
N LEU A 87 9.72 0.57 -10.63
CA LEU A 87 10.56 1.72 -10.31
C LEU A 87 11.91 1.31 -9.72
N GLU A 88 11.95 0.20 -8.98
CA GLU A 88 13.17 -0.30 -8.37
C GLU A 88 14.05 -1.07 -9.34
N GLU A 89 13.44 -1.81 -10.26
CA GLU A 89 14.14 -2.76 -11.12
C GLU A 89 14.50 -2.19 -12.49
N ASN A 90 13.71 -1.27 -13.01
CA ASN A 90 13.86 -0.79 -14.38
C ASN A 90 14.35 0.64 -14.41
N ASP A 91 14.98 1.01 -15.53
CA ASP A 91 15.39 2.39 -15.74
C ASP A 91 14.17 3.27 -16.10
N LEU A 92 14.40 4.57 -16.08
CA LEU A 92 13.34 5.54 -16.34
C LEU A 92 12.74 5.42 -17.75
N LYS A 93 13.53 4.93 -18.68
CA LYS A 93 13.06 4.76 -20.05
C LYS A 93 11.98 3.68 -20.14
N GLU A 94 12.20 2.55 -19.49
CA GLU A 94 11.22 1.47 -19.46
C GLU A 94 9.96 1.89 -18.74
N ILE A 95 10.10 2.65 -17.66
CA ILE A 95 8.96 3.18 -16.90
C ILE A 95 8.12 4.10 -17.79
N ALA A 96 8.77 4.96 -18.57
CA ALA A 96 8.08 5.86 -19.48
C ALA A 96 7.30 5.08 -20.54
N ILE A 97 7.88 4.03 -21.10
CA ILE A 97 7.20 3.17 -22.07
C ILE A 97 5.99 2.50 -21.44
N PHE A 98 6.16 1.99 -20.24
CA PHE A 98 5.06 1.35 -19.51
C PHE A 98 3.91 2.33 -19.25
N LYS A 99 4.22 3.55 -18.85
CA LYS A 99 3.21 4.59 -18.64
C LYS A 99 2.44 4.90 -19.92
N ASP A 100 3.12 5.00 -21.04
CA ASP A 100 2.49 5.25 -22.33
C ASP A 100 1.49 4.15 -22.68
N ILE A 101 1.84 2.91 -22.45
CA ILE A 101 0.96 1.77 -22.71
C ILE A 101 -0.26 1.80 -21.81
N VAL A 102 -0.05 2.06 -20.52
CA VAL A 102 -1.14 2.01 -19.53
C VAL A 102 -2.06 3.21 -19.64
N MET A 103 -1.52 4.37 -19.97
CA MET A 103 -2.28 5.62 -19.98
C MET A 103 -2.85 5.97 -21.34
N SER A 104 -2.47 5.26 -22.36
CA SER A 104 -3.05 5.42 -23.68
C SER A 104 -4.31 4.54 -23.82
#